data_7ae1db285916ca1f9a8711e6fff48008
#
_entry.id   7ae1db285916ca1f9a8711e6fff48008
#
_cell.length_a   1.000
_cell.length_b   1.000
_cell.length_c   1.000
_cell.angle_alpha   90.00
_cell.angle_beta   90.00
_cell.angle_gamma   90.00
#
_symmetry.space_group_name_H-M   'P 1'
#
loop_
_entity.id
_entity.type
_entity.pdbx_description
1 polymer ?
#
loop_
_entity_poly.entity_id
_entity_poly.type
_entity_poly.pdbx_seq_one_letter_code
_entity_poly.pdbx_strand_id
1 'polypeptide(L)'
;MSLPPWPEATCVVIGASTGFGSYLARELASRGSRLFLVARQQAPLDAVAHQLRQQYPTVVISTVTGDATNLESMQQVARSIAQQTDQIHLLINAVGKSDRGRLLDVSTNDLQSLFSLNVLSAIHGTKSLHAPLKKAKGTVINIGSLSSKFAPRFLGGYSVTKFGLAAATQQLRLELAEDGIDVMLACPGPIKRNDSATRYAELASQRDVPESASAPGGGAKLKGLDPIWLAKQILDGAVKGYPEMLFPAKSRILLVLLALFPRWGESILRKKTS
;
A
#
# COMPACT_ATOMS: atom_id res chain seq x y z
N MET A 1 17.57 -7.38 9.86
CA MET A 1 18.67 -7.37 8.87
C MET A 1 18.56 -6.10 8.04
N SER A 2 19.63 -5.58 7.45
CA SER A 2 19.56 -4.36 6.64
C SER A 2 19.44 -4.74 5.16
N LEU A 3 18.58 -4.01 4.42
CA LEU A 3 18.60 -4.05 2.95
C LEU A 3 20.04 -3.80 2.43
N PRO A 4 20.46 -4.43 1.34
CA PRO A 4 21.74 -4.10 0.72
C PRO A 4 21.74 -2.64 0.24
N PRO A 5 22.90 -2.07 -0.13
CA PRO A 5 22.95 -0.77 -0.79
C PRO A 5 21.96 -0.72 -1.96
N TRP A 6 21.23 0.38 -2.11
CA TRP A 6 20.16 0.46 -3.09
C TRP A 6 20.53 0.09 -4.53
N PRO A 7 21.74 0.41 -5.04
CA PRO A 7 22.14 -0.02 -6.39
C PRO A 7 22.25 -1.54 -6.57
N GLU A 8 22.43 -2.28 -5.47
CA GLU A 8 22.53 -3.75 -5.47
C GLU A 8 21.17 -4.40 -5.21
N ALA A 9 20.16 -3.61 -4.77
CA ALA A 9 18.86 -4.12 -4.41
C ALA A 9 18.00 -4.40 -5.63
N THR A 10 17.42 -5.61 -5.68
CA THR A 10 16.33 -5.96 -6.60
C THR A 10 14.99 -5.73 -5.90
N CYS A 11 14.17 -4.85 -6.47
CA CYS A 11 12.92 -4.41 -5.87
C CYS A 11 11.73 -4.74 -6.79
N VAL A 12 10.63 -5.21 -6.22
CA VAL A 12 9.36 -5.45 -6.92
C VAL A 12 8.31 -4.49 -6.37
N VAL A 13 7.61 -3.77 -7.25
CA VAL A 13 6.49 -2.88 -6.87
C VAL A 13 5.22 -3.38 -7.54
N ILE A 14 4.30 -3.95 -6.75
CA ILE A 14 2.98 -4.37 -7.22
C ILE A 14 2.01 -3.21 -7.06
N GLY A 15 1.35 -2.80 -8.15
CA GLY A 15 0.53 -1.60 -8.23
C GLY A 15 1.32 -0.36 -8.68
N ALA A 16 2.35 -0.55 -9.52
CA ALA A 16 3.29 0.50 -9.93
C ALA A 16 2.76 1.45 -11.02
N SER A 17 1.68 1.11 -11.74
CA SER A 17 1.22 1.87 -12.91
C SER A 17 0.57 3.21 -12.59
N THR A 18 0.07 3.40 -11.37
CA THR A 18 -0.67 4.62 -10.99
C THR A 18 -0.55 4.90 -9.49
N GLY A 19 -0.93 6.10 -9.09
CA GLY A 19 -1.08 6.47 -7.69
C GLY A 19 0.22 6.38 -6.89
N PHE A 20 0.14 5.94 -5.64
CA PHE A 20 1.29 5.98 -4.73
C PHE A 20 2.39 4.96 -5.11
N GLY A 21 2.01 3.83 -5.75
CA GLY A 21 2.97 2.84 -6.23
C GLY A 21 3.97 3.40 -7.25
N SER A 22 3.53 4.32 -8.14
CA SER A 22 4.44 4.97 -9.10
C SER A 22 5.45 5.92 -8.42
N TYR A 23 5.07 6.58 -7.33
CA TYR A 23 6.01 7.41 -6.54
C TYR A 23 7.04 6.55 -5.80
N LEU A 24 6.64 5.39 -5.29
CA LEU A 24 7.56 4.43 -4.67
C LEU A 24 8.55 3.86 -5.71
N ALA A 25 8.06 3.51 -6.91
CA ALA A 25 8.91 3.08 -8.01
C ALA A 25 9.92 4.17 -8.42
N ARG A 26 9.48 5.43 -8.49
CA ARG A 26 10.35 6.58 -8.79
C ARG A 26 11.42 6.78 -7.72
N GLU A 27 11.07 6.72 -6.45
CA GLU A 27 12.03 6.86 -5.36
C GLU A 27 13.06 5.72 -5.37
N LEU A 28 12.65 4.47 -5.65
CA LEU A 28 13.57 3.35 -5.82
C LEU A 28 14.50 3.52 -7.03
N ALA A 29 13.98 4.00 -8.16
CA ALA A 29 14.79 4.31 -9.34
C ALA A 29 15.83 5.40 -9.04
N SER A 30 15.45 6.46 -8.32
CA SER A 30 16.39 7.52 -7.92
C SER A 30 17.51 7.04 -7.00
N ARG A 31 17.30 5.91 -6.32
CA ARG A 31 18.31 5.25 -5.47
C ARG A 31 19.17 4.23 -6.25
N GLY A 32 18.90 4.01 -7.53
CA GLY A 32 19.65 3.12 -8.40
C GLY A 32 19.26 1.64 -8.36
N SER A 33 18.14 1.29 -7.71
CA SER A 33 17.72 -0.11 -7.56
C SER A 33 17.25 -0.72 -8.87
N ARG A 34 17.51 -2.02 -9.07
CA ARG A 34 16.88 -2.80 -10.13
C ARG A 34 15.39 -2.98 -9.83
N LEU A 35 14.52 -2.71 -10.81
CA LEU A 35 13.07 -2.66 -10.60
C LEU A 35 12.31 -3.66 -11.46
N PHE A 36 11.36 -4.36 -10.83
CA PHE A 36 10.26 -5.04 -11.47
C PHE A 36 8.96 -4.29 -11.12
N LEU A 37 8.35 -3.68 -12.11
CA LEU A 37 7.08 -2.97 -11.97
C LEU A 37 5.95 -3.90 -12.38
N VAL A 38 4.96 -4.10 -11.48
CA VAL A 38 3.85 -5.02 -11.71
C VAL A 38 2.53 -4.26 -11.66
N ALA A 39 1.67 -4.45 -12.66
CA ALA A 39 0.30 -3.94 -12.70
C ALA A 39 -0.56 -4.74 -13.67
N ARG A 40 -1.89 -4.52 -13.64
CA ARG A 40 -2.83 -5.24 -14.52
C ARG A 40 -2.79 -4.79 -15.98
N GLN A 41 -2.55 -3.51 -16.21
CA GLN A 41 -2.62 -2.91 -17.54
C GLN A 41 -1.22 -2.56 -18.03
N GLN A 42 -0.87 -3.10 -19.21
CA GLN A 42 0.45 -2.91 -19.82
C GLN A 42 0.73 -1.43 -20.16
N ALA A 43 -0.17 -0.77 -20.89
CA ALA A 43 0.11 0.57 -21.37
C ALA A 43 0.40 1.63 -20.28
N PRO A 44 -0.39 1.75 -19.18
CA PRO A 44 -0.04 2.65 -18.08
C PRO A 44 1.26 2.23 -17.37
N LEU A 45 1.56 0.92 -17.31
CA LEU A 45 2.78 0.42 -16.69
C LEU A 45 4.00 0.79 -17.51
N ASP A 46 3.94 0.64 -18.83
CA ASP A 46 5.01 1.00 -19.75
C ASP A 46 5.25 2.50 -19.78
N ALA A 47 4.20 3.32 -19.68
CA ALA A 47 4.34 4.76 -19.57
C ALA A 47 5.16 5.17 -18.34
N VAL A 48 4.90 4.56 -17.18
CA VAL A 48 5.71 4.79 -15.96
C VAL A 48 7.14 4.30 -16.17
N ALA A 49 7.33 3.10 -16.69
CA ALA A 49 8.67 2.55 -16.94
C ALA A 49 9.48 3.40 -17.92
N HIS A 50 8.85 3.90 -18.99
CA HIS A 50 9.48 4.79 -19.97
C HIS A 50 9.96 6.09 -19.31
N GLN A 51 9.08 6.75 -18.55
CA GLN A 51 9.42 7.96 -17.80
C GLN A 51 10.62 7.74 -16.86
N LEU A 52 10.62 6.62 -16.14
CA LEU A 52 11.68 6.30 -15.19
C LEU A 52 13.01 6.00 -15.91
N ARG A 53 13.00 5.28 -17.04
CA ARG A 53 14.21 5.01 -17.84
C ARG A 53 14.80 6.29 -18.42
N GLN A 54 13.97 7.24 -18.86
CA GLN A 54 14.43 8.56 -19.31
C GLN A 54 15.11 9.34 -18.17
N GLN A 55 14.51 9.32 -16.97
CA GLN A 55 15.01 10.10 -15.84
C GLN A 55 16.22 9.43 -15.15
N TYR A 56 16.30 8.10 -15.20
CA TYR A 56 17.34 7.29 -14.54
C TYR A 56 17.89 6.23 -15.51
N PRO A 57 18.69 6.64 -16.50
CA PRO A 57 19.09 5.78 -17.64
C PRO A 57 19.96 4.59 -17.26
N THR A 58 20.61 4.62 -16.10
CA THR A 58 21.45 3.51 -15.60
C THR A 58 20.66 2.44 -14.85
N VAL A 59 19.37 2.71 -14.55
CA VAL A 59 18.56 1.78 -13.76
C VAL A 59 17.89 0.73 -14.65
N VAL A 60 18.04 -0.53 -14.28
CA VAL A 60 17.38 -1.65 -14.96
C VAL A 60 15.93 -1.75 -14.50
N ILE A 61 14.98 -1.53 -15.42
CA ILE A 61 13.53 -1.55 -15.13
C ILE A 61 12.85 -2.54 -16.07
N SER A 62 12.22 -3.56 -15.50
CA SER A 62 11.37 -4.54 -16.19
C SER A 62 9.90 -4.32 -15.83
N THR A 63 8.99 -4.49 -16.79
CA THR A 63 7.54 -4.47 -16.57
C THR A 63 6.97 -5.87 -16.70
N VAL A 64 6.04 -6.25 -15.81
CA VAL A 64 5.35 -7.54 -15.84
C VAL A 64 3.87 -7.30 -15.55
N THR A 65 3.00 -7.75 -16.47
CA THR A 65 1.56 -7.66 -16.22
C THR A 65 1.05 -8.80 -15.35
N GLY A 66 0.16 -8.46 -14.42
CA GLY A 66 -0.52 -9.44 -13.57
C GLY A 66 -1.60 -8.83 -12.71
N ASP A 67 -2.64 -9.61 -12.43
CA ASP A 67 -3.70 -9.23 -11.52
C ASP A 67 -3.39 -9.74 -10.10
N ALA A 68 -3.07 -8.82 -9.21
CA ALA A 68 -2.73 -9.14 -7.82
C ALA A 68 -3.91 -9.76 -7.04
N THR A 69 -5.15 -9.61 -7.51
CA THR A 69 -6.32 -10.25 -6.89
C THR A 69 -6.44 -11.74 -7.26
N ASN A 70 -5.68 -12.20 -8.24
CA ASN A 70 -5.67 -13.57 -8.71
C ASN A 70 -4.31 -14.24 -8.40
N LEU A 71 -4.33 -15.31 -7.60
CA LEU A 71 -3.12 -16.00 -7.16
C LEU A 71 -2.35 -16.63 -8.33
N GLU A 72 -3.06 -17.25 -9.29
CA GLU A 72 -2.42 -17.89 -10.44
C GLU A 72 -1.71 -16.85 -11.33
N SER A 73 -2.34 -15.70 -11.55
CA SER A 73 -1.71 -14.56 -12.23
C SER A 73 -0.45 -14.11 -11.52
N MET A 74 -0.47 -14.01 -10.19
CA MET A 74 0.74 -13.64 -9.42
C MET A 74 1.82 -14.71 -9.45
N GLN A 75 1.47 -15.98 -9.54
CA GLN A 75 2.44 -17.07 -9.77
C GLN A 75 3.08 -16.98 -11.17
N GLN A 76 2.33 -16.53 -12.19
CA GLN A 76 2.88 -16.27 -13.53
C GLN A 76 3.85 -15.08 -13.48
N VAL A 77 3.49 -13.99 -12.76
CA VAL A 77 4.40 -12.86 -12.51
C VAL A 77 5.70 -13.36 -11.85
N ALA A 78 5.59 -14.19 -10.82
CA ALA A 78 6.77 -14.74 -10.13
C ALA A 78 7.66 -15.57 -11.07
N ARG A 79 7.07 -16.40 -11.94
CA ARG A 79 7.81 -17.16 -12.96
C ARG A 79 8.54 -16.25 -13.94
N SER A 80 7.90 -15.16 -14.38
CA SER A 80 8.52 -14.18 -15.29
C SER A 80 9.69 -13.43 -14.64
N ILE A 81 9.57 -13.09 -13.36
CA ILE A 81 10.66 -12.47 -12.59
C ILE A 81 11.80 -13.46 -12.38
N ALA A 82 11.50 -14.73 -12.09
CA ALA A 82 12.48 -15.78 -11.84
C ALA A 82 13.40 -16.06 -13.05
N GLN A 83 12.97 -15.75 -14.27
CA GLN A 83 13.82 -15.81 -15.47
C GLN A 83 14.96 -14.78 -15.46
N GLN A 84 14.87 -13.73 -14.65
CA GLN A 84 15.80 -12.62 -14.62
C GLN A 84 16.56 -12.48 -13.29
N THR A 85 16.02 -13.01 -12.20
CA THR A 85 16.64 -12.98 -10.87
C THR A 85 16.03 -14.06 -9.97
N ASP A 86 16.82 -14.57 -9.06
CA ASP A 86 16.40 -15.51 -8.02
C ASP A 86 16.41 -14.88 -6.61
N GLN A 87 16.66 -13.56 -6.53
CA GLN A 87 16.68 -12.80 -5.28
C GLN A 87 15.82 -11.54 -5.39
N ILE A 88 14.98 -11.30 -4.38
CA ILE A 88 14.19 -10.09 -4.21
C ILE A 88 14.50 -9.51 -2.83
N HIS A 89 15.12 -8.33 -2.82
CA HIS A 89 15.50 -7.65 -1.58
C HIS A 89 14.35 -6.81 -1.01
N LEU A 90 13.46 -6.33 -1.88
CA LEU A 90 12.30 -5.54 -1.46
C LEU A 90 11.06 -5.86 -2.30
N LEU A 91 9.96 -6.22 -1.64
CA LEU A 91 8.64 -6.30 -2.24
C LEU A 91 7.75 -5.20 -1.65
N ILE A 92 7.12 -4.41 -2.52
CA ILE A 92 6.12 -3.41 -2.11
C ILE A 92 4.76 -3.78 -2.67
N ASN A 93 3.80 -4.08 -1.79
CA ASN A 93 2.39 -4.28 -2.11
C ASN A 93 1.66 -2.93 -2.00
N ALA A 94 1.49 -2.24 -3.13
CA ALA A 94 0.87 -0.91 -3.22
C ALA A 94 -0.52 -0.92 -3.88
N VAL A 95 -1.08 -2.09 -4.16
CA VAL A 95 -2.44 -2.20 -4.70
C VAL A 95 -3.45 -1.86 -3.62
N GLY A 96 -4.47 -1.08 -3.99
CA GLY A 96 -5.57 -0.77 -3.09
C GLY A 96 -6.50 0.32 -3.61
N LYS A 97 -7.72 0.30 -3.13
CA LYS A 97 -8.77 1.28 -3.44
C LYS A 97 -9.47 1.68 -2.15
N SER A 98 -9.75 2.97 -1.99
CA SER A 98 -10.62 3.48 -0.93
C SER A 98 -12.08 3.36 -1.34
N ASP A 99 -12.97 3.40 -0.36
CA ASP A 99 -14.41 3.36 -0.55
C ASP A 99 -15.08 4.57 0.13
N ARG A 100 -16.37 4.80 -0.16
CA ARG A 100 -17.22 5.82 0.46
C ARG A 100 -18.60 5.22 0.72
N GLY A 101 -19.18 5.57 1.86
CA GLY A 101 -20.50 5.10 2.25
C GLY A 101 -20.57 4.75 3.73
N ARG A 102 -21.78 4.50 4.22
CA ARG A 102 -22.00 3.85 5.52
C ARG A 102 -21.71 2.35 5.33
N LEU A 103 -21.18 1.69 6.35
CA LEU A 103 -20.85 0.26 6.26
C LEU A 103 -22.09 -0.60 5.96
N LEU A 104 -23.27 -0.19 6.48
CA LEU A 104 -24.53 -0.91 6.27
C LEU A 104 -25.04 -0.81 4.82
N ASP A 105 -24.59 0.17 4.06
CA ASP A 105 -25.00 0.41 2.67
C ASP A 105 -24.05 -0.26 1.65
N VAL A 106 -22.97 -0.88 2.13
CA VAL A 106 -22.02 -1.59 1.28
C VAL A 106 -22.55 -2.99 0.95
N SER A 107 -22.69 -3.31 -0.33
CA SER A 107 -23.10 -4.65 -0.74
C SER A 107 -22.03 -5.70 -0.37
N THR A 108 -22.46 -6.94 -0.17
CA THR A 108 -21.56 -8.07 0.09
C THR A 108 -20.52 -8.22 -1.03
N ASN A 109 -20.95 -8.08 -2.29
CA ASN A 109 -20.07 -8.19 -3.46
C ASN A 109 -19.03 -7.07 -3.50
N ASP A 110 -19.42 -5.83 -3.18
CA ASP A 110 -18.48 -4.69 -3.09
C ASP A 110 -17.45 -4.93 -1.99
N LEU A 111 -17.89 -5.39 -0.82
CA LEU A 111 -16.99 -5.68 0.30
C LEU A 111 -16.01 -6.81 -0.04
N GLN A 112 -16.47 -7.89 -0.67
CA GLN A 112 -15.63 -9.00 -1.13
C GLN A 112 -14.60 -8.53 -2.17
N SER A 113 -15.05 -7.73 -3.15
CA SER A 113 -14.18 -7.17 -4.18
C SER A 113 -13.11 -6.24 -3.58
N LEU A 114 -13.51 -5.42 -2.62
CA LEU A 114 -12.62 -4.51 -1.92
C LEU A 114 -11.62 -5.26 -1.02
N PHE A 115 -12.05 -6.36 -0.39
CA PHE A 115 -11.19 -7.24 0.40
C PHE A 115 -10.17 -7.95 -0.49
N SER A 116 -10.60 -8.49 -1.62
CA SER A 116 -9.71 -9.10 -2.61
C SER A 116 -8.64 -8.12 -3.07
N LEU A 117 -9.04 -6.88 -3.37
CA LEU A 117 -8.11 -5.84 -3.84
C LEU A 117 -7.16 -5.34 -2.76
N ASN A 118 -7.64 -5.10 -1.53
CA ASN A 118 -6.87 -4.45 -0.47
C ASN A 118 -6.10 -5.41 0.44
N VAL A 119 -6.50 -6.69 0.50
CA VAL A 119 -5.93 -7.70 1.40
C VAL A 119 -5.32 -8.85 0.63
N LEU A 120 -6.13 -9.58 -0.19
CA LEU A 120 -5.65 -10.77 -0.88
C LEU A 120 -4.54 -10.44 -1.86
N SER A 121 -4.58 -9.27 -2.51
CA SER A 121 -3.50 -8.84 -3.41
C SER A 121 -2.12 -8.81 -2.74
N ALA A 122 -2.04 -8.34 -1.50
CA ALA A 122 -0.79 -8.29 -0.74
C ALA A 122 -0.34 -9.70 -0.30
N ILE A 123 -1.29 -10.55 0.10
CA ILE A 123 -1.03 -11.95 0.44
C ILE A 123 -0.55 -12.72 -0.79
N HIS A 124 -1.22 -12.58 -1.94
CA HIS A 124 -0.85 -13.24 -3.19
C HIS A 124 0.54 -12.81 -3.67
N GLY A 125 0.84 -11.50 -3.63
CA GLY A 125 2.15 -10.98 -3.97
C GLY A 125 3.25 -11.58 -3.10
N THR A 126 3.06 -11.54 -1.79
CA THR A 126 4.03 -12.09 -0.82
C THR A 126 4.19 -13.60 -0.99
N LYS A 127 3.08 -14.35 -1.12
CA LYS A 127 3.09 -15.81 -1.29
C LYS A 127 3.80 -16.23 -2.57
N SER A 128 3.54 -15.55 -3.69
CA SER A 128 4.11 -15.90 -5.00
C SER A 128 5.60 -15.59 -5.09
N LEU A 129 6.08 -14.58 -4.36
CA LEU A 129 7.46 -14.14 -4.36
C LEU A 129 8.24 -14.57 -3.09
N HIS A 130 7.68 -15.49 -2.30
CA HIS A 130 8.27 -15.94 -1.04
C HIS A 130 9.69 -16.53 -1.22
N ALA A 131 9.87 -17.43 -2.18
CA ALA A 131 11.16 -18.11 -2.37
C ALA A 131 12.32 -17.13 -2.66
N PRO A 132 12.22 -16.20 -3.62
CA PRO A 132 13.28 -15.21 -3.87
C PRO A 132 13.43 -14.19 -2.71
N LEU A 133 12.36 -13.88 -1.97
CA LEU A 133 12.43 -13.05 -0.75
C LEU A 133 13.23 -13.77 0.34
N LYS A 134 12.94 -15.05 0.59
CA LYS A 134 13.66 -15.88 1.57
C LYS A 134 15.14 -15.98 1.21
N LYS A 135 15.46 -16.20 -0.06
CA LYS A 135 16.85 -16.30 -0.54
C LYS A 135 17.64 -15.02 -0.28
N ALA A 136 17.03 -13.86 -0.47
CA ALA A 136 17.64 -12.55 -0.23
C ALA A 136 17.56 -12.09 1.23
N LYS A 137 16.81 -12.81 2.10
CA LYS A 137 16.41 -12.31 3.42
C LYS A 137 15.81 -10.91 3.32
N GLY A 138 14.88 -10.75 2.38
CA GLY A 138 14.36 -9.46 1.92
C GLY A 138 13.34 -8.85 2.87
N THR A 139 12.78 -7.72 2.43
CA THR A 139 11.76 -6.97 3.16
C THR A 139 10.48 -6.90 2.34
N VAL A 140 9.32 -7.06 2.99
CA VAL A 140 7.99 -6.82 2.41
C VAL A 140 7.41 -5.55 3.02
N ILE A 141 6.95 -4.62 2.19
CA ILE A 141 6.20 -3.43 2.61
C ILE A 141 4.76 -3.54 2.12
N ASN A 142 3.82 -3.58 3.05
CA ASN A 142 2.40 -3.47 2.74
C ASN A 142 1.93 -2.03 2.94
N ILE A 143 1.34 -1.42 1.89
CA ILE A 143 0.79 -0.06 1.96
C ILE A 143 -0.61 -0.11 2.56
N GLY A 144 -0.66 0.13 3.86
CA GLY A 144 -1.87 0.27 4.64
C GLY A 144 -2.50 1.66 4.49
N SER A 145 -3.03 2.14 5.60
CA SER A 145 -3.62 3.48 5.78
C SER A 145 -3.70 3.78 7.27
N LEU A 146 -3.93 5.02 7.67
CA LEU A 146 -4.43 5.30 9.02
C LEU A 146 -5.73 4.52 9.29
N SER A 147 -6.52 4.21 8.25
CA SER A 147 -7.70 3.35 8.35
C SER A 147 -7.38 1.87 8.64
N SER A 148 -6.12 1.48 8.72
CA SER A 148 -5.67 0.21 9.30
C SER A 148 -5.66 0.22 10.83
N LYS A 149 -5.88 1.38 11.44
CA LYS A 149 -5.76 1.62 12.90
C LYS A 149 -6.97 2.34 13.49
N PHE A 150 -7.68 3.10 12.68
CA PHE A 150 -8.93 3.76 13.05
C PHE A 150 -9.96 3.51 11.97
N ALA A 151 -11.24 3.45 12.35
CA ALA A 151 -12.36 3.33 11.43
C ALA A 151 -13.18 4.64 11.39
N PRO A 152 -12.74 5.65 10.60
CA PRO A 152 -13.52 6.87 10.42
C PRO A 152 -14.87 6.58 9.78
N ARG A 153 -15.86 7.45 10.02
CA ARG A 153 -17.18 7.34 9.40
C ARG A 153 -17.09 7.50 7.89
N PHE A 154 -18.05 6.98 7.17
CA PHE A 154 -18.27 7.15 5.73
C PHE A 154 -17.16 6.65 4.81
N LEU A 155 -16.33 5.72 5.28
CA LEU A 155 -15.33 5.02 4.45
C LEU A 155 -15.81 3.66 3.93
N GLY A 156 -17.12 3.36 4.02
CA GLY A 156 -17.70 2.10 3.56
C GLY A 156 -16.97 0.89 4.12
N GLY A 157 -16.63 -0.06 3.26
CA GLY A 157 -15.84 -1.25 3.59
C GLY A 157 -14.34 -1.02 3.72
N TYR A 158 -13.84 0.18 3.43
CA TYR A 158 -12.40 0.43 3.35
C TYR A 158 -11.65 0.17 4.66
N SER A 159 -12.15 0.69 5.78
CA SER A 159 -11.51 0.47 7.08
C SER A 159 -11.49 -1.01 7.46
N VAL A 160 -12.56 -1.76 7.20
CA VAL A 160 -12.62 -3.20 7.43
C VAL A 160 -11.49 -3.91 6.70
N THR A 161 -11.30 -3.61 5.42
CA THR A 161 -10.22 -4.23 4.61
C THR A 161 -8.83 -3.79 5.05
N LYS A 162 -8.66 -2.53 5.47
CA LYS A 162 -7.35 -2.03 5.92
C LYS A 162 -6.96 -2.55 7.32
N PHE A 163 -7.92 -2.81 8.22
CA PHE A 163 -7.68 -3.57 9.44
C PHE A 163 -7.30 -5.03 9.11
N GLY A 164 -7.99 -5.66 8.14
CA GLY A 164 -7.64 -6.99 7.64
C GLY A 164 -6.20 -7.05 7.11
N LEU A 165 -5.79 -6.05 6.33
CA LEU A 165 -4.40 -5.95 5.85
C LEU A 165 -3.40 -5.77 6.99
N ALA A 166 -3.75 -4.99 8.03
CA ALA A 166 -2.88 -4.84 9.20
C ALA A 166 -2.70 -6.16 9.95
N ALA A 167 -3.79 -6.90 10.16
CA ALA A 167 -3.74 -8.22 10.79
C ALA A 167 -2.90 -9.22 9.96
N ALA A 168 -3.14 -9.30 8.64
CA ALA A 168 -2.35 -10.12 7.73
C ALA A 168 -0.86 -9.75 7.75
N THR A 169 -0.56 -8.43 7.78
CA THR A 169 0.84 -7.95 7.84
C THR A 169 1.51 -8.36 9.16
N GLN A 170 0.81 -8.26 10.27
CA GLN A 170 1.34 -8.67 11.58
C GLN A 170 1.59 -10.17 11.61
N GLN A 171 0.66 -10.98 11.12
CA GLN A 171 0.80 -12.44 11.06
C GLN A 171 1.97 -12.84 10.15
N LEU A 172 2.04 -12.30 8.94
CA LEU A 172 3.16 -12.53 8.02
C LEU A 172 4.51 -12.15 8.63
N ARG A 173 4.57 -11.08 9.43
CA ARG A 173 5.80 -10.68 10.12
C ARG A 173 6.30 -11.73 11.10
N LEU A 174 5.38 -12.35 11.84
CA LEU A 174 5.70 -13.40 12.79
C LEU A 174 6.11 -14.70 12.10
N GLU A 175 5.36 -15.10 11.06
CA GLU A 175 5.60 -16.34 10.32
C GLU A 175 6.88 -16.29 9.48
N LEU A 176 7.12 -15.18 8.80
CA LEU A 176 8.27 -15.03 7.88
C LEU A 176 9.59 -14.64 8.59
N ALA A 177 9.54 -14.34 9.87
CA ALA A 177 10.74 -14.07 10.68
C ALA A 177 11.71 -15.25 10.69
N GLU A 178 11.20 -16.50 10.71
CA GLU A 178 12.02 -17.71 10.63
C GLU A 178 12.75 -17.85 9.29
N ASP A 179 12.19 -17.26 8.22
CA ASP A 179 12.80 -17.19 6.89
C ASP A 179 13.77 -16.00 6.73
N GLY A 180 13.91 -15.18 7.77
CA GLY A 180 14.72 -13.97 7.76
C GLY A 180 14.10 -12.82 6.95
N ILE A 181 12.81 -12.87 6.66
CA ILE A 181 12.09 -11.85 5.90
C ILE A 181 11.45 -10.83 6.87
N ASP A 182 11.79 -9.56 6.71
CA ASP A 182 11.14 -8.48 7.42
C ASP A 182 9.81 -8.10 6.77
N VAL A 183 8.78 -7.79 7.58
CA VAL A 183 7.47 -7.35 7.04
C VAL A 183 7.02 -6.06 7.74
N MET A 184 6.85 -5.01 6.96
CA MET A 184 6.50 -3.66 7.41
C MET A 184 5.10 -3.26 6.95
N LEU A 185 4.34 -2.60 7.83
CA LEU A 185 3.09 -1.92 7.50
C LEU A 185 3.32 -0.41 7.46
N ALA A 186 3.11 0.23 6.31
CA ALA A 186 3.10 1.69 6.19
C ALA A 186 1.65 2.21 6.22
N CYS A 187 1.32 3.05 7.19
CA CYS A 187 -0.02 3.59 7.43
C CYS A 187 -0.10 5.09 7.12
N PRO A 188 -0.17 5.51 5.86
CA PRO A 188 -0.34 6.92 5.52
C PRO A 188 -1.75 7.43 5.80
N GLY A 189 -1.85 8.71 6.15
CA GLY A 189 -3.06 9.49 6.03
C GLY A 189 -3.37 9.84 4.56
N PRO A 190 -4.29 10.79 4.31
CA PRO A 190 -4.56 11.24 2.95
C PRO A 190 -3.29 11.68 2.21
N ILE A 191 -3.10 11.16 1.00
CA ILE A 191 -1.97 11.52 0.13
C ILE A 191 -2.49 12.55 -0.88
N LYS A 192 -1.74 13.62 -1.12
CA LYS A 192 -2.06 14.61 -2.15
C LYS A 192 -2.14 13.97 -3.53
N ARG A 193 -3.16 14.32 -4.29
CA ARG A 193 -3.42 13.83 -5.64
C ARG A 193 -4.08 14.91 -6.47
N ASN A 194 -3.87 14.90 -7.77
CA ASN A 194 -4.48 15.86 -8.69
C ASN A 194 -5.98 15.56 -8.92
N ASP A 195 -6.42 14.29 -8.73
CA ASP A 195 -7.79 13.82 -8.93
C ASP A 195 -8.63 13.73 -7.64
N SER A 196 -8.15 14.31 -6.54
CA SER A 196 -8.74 14.09 -5.21
C SER A 196 -10.16 14.68 -5.05
N ALA A 197 -10.50 15.72 -5.78
CA ALA A 197 -11.80 16.41 -5.65
C ALA A 197 -12.96 15.62 -6.29
N THR A 198 -12.72 14.90 -7.39
CA THR A 198 -13.76 14.25 -8.20
C THR A 198 -13.87 12.74 -7.95
N ARG A 199 -12.78 12.12 -7.52
CA ARG A 199 -12.63 10.65 -7.44
C ARG A 199 -13.71 9.91 -6.66
N TYR A 200 -14.24 10.49 -5.62
CA TYR A 200 -15.20 9.85 -4.72
C TYR A 200 -16.56 10.55 -4.69
N ALA A 201 -16.73 11.62 -5.45
CA ALA A 201 -17.97 12.40 -5.48
C ALA A 201 -19.15 11.54 -5.92
N GLU A 202 -18.97 10.75 -6.98
CA GLU A 202 -20.01 9.85 -7.49
C GLU A 202 -20.42 8.78 -6.45
N LEU A 203 -19.43 8.11 -5.83
CA LEU A 203 -19.71 7.12 -4.78
C LEU A 203 -20.41 7.74 -3.56
N ALA A 204 -20.01 8.95 -3.18
CA ALA A 204 -20.61 9.65 -2.06
C ALA A 204 -22.06 10.03 -2.37
N SER A 205 -22.34 10.50 -3.59
CA SER A 205 -23.69 10.84 -4.05
C SER A 205 -24.59 9.59 -4.13
N GLN A 206 -24.10 8.49 -4.71
CA GLN A 206 -24.87 7.26 -4.84
C GLN A 206 -25.24 6.60 -3.49
N ARG A 207 -24.46 6.83 -2.44
CA ARG A 207 -24.64 6.22 -1.12
C ARG A 207 -25.13 7.19 -0.04
N ASP A 208 -25.71 8.30 -0.44
CA ASP A 208 -26.34 9.31 0.44
C ASP A 208 -25.49 9.64 1.69
N VAL A 209 -24.22 9.97 1.47
CA VAL A 209 -23.32 10.43 2.53
C VAL A 209 -23.01 11.91 2.39
N PRO A 210 -22.65 12.62 3.48
CA PRO A 210 -22.31 14.04 3.42
C PRO A 210 -21.25 14.33 2.35
N GLU A 211 -21.37 15.46 1.66
CA GLU A 211 -20.40 15.89 0.64
C GLU A 211 -18.96 15.91 1.17
N SER A 212 -18.79 16.26 2.45
CA SER A 212 -17.49 16.21 3.13
C SER A 212 -16.84 14.82 3.07
N ALA A 213 -17.64 13.73 2.99
CA ALA A 213 -17.12 12.36 2.90
C ALA A 213 -16.45 12.05 1.54
N SER A 214 -16.74 12.83 0.48
CA SER A 214 -16.06 12.72 -0.81
C SER A 214 -14.57 13.13 -0.73
N ALA A 215 -14.24 13.97 0.27
CA ALA A 215 -12.87 14.42 0.47
C ALA A 215 -11.91 13.26 0.86
N PRO A 216 -10.61 13.40 0.62
CA PRO A 216 -9.60 12.44 1.05
C PRO A 216 -9.71 12.13 2.54
N GLY A 217 -9.67 10.84 2.89
CA GLY A 217 -9.82 10.39 4.29
C GLY A 217 -11.25 10.40 4.83
N GLY A 218 -12.29 10.47 3.93
CA GLY A 218 -13.69 10.46 4.34
C GLY A 218 -14.10 11.71 5.12
N GLY A 219 -13.57 12.88 4.73
CA GLY A 219 -13.84 14.14 5.41
C GLY A 219 -12.97 14.43 6.64
N ALA A 220 -12.03 13.56 6.96
CA ALA A 220 -11.08 13.83 8.03
C ALA A 220 -10.24 15.10 7.72
N LYS A 221 -10.24 16.06 8.66
CA LYS A 221 -9.50 17.32 8.53
C LYS A 221 -7.98 17.09 8.69
N LEU A 222 -7.39 16.30 7.78
CA LEU A 222 -5.96 16.02 7.72
C LEU A 222 -5.35 16.67 6.48
N LYS A 223 -4.23 17.35 6.67
CA LYS A 223 -3.45 17.89 5.53
C LYS A 223 -2.93 16.71 4.69
N GLY A 224 -3.16 16.76 3.37
CA GLY A 224 -2.65 15.77 2.45
C GLY A 224 -1.12 15.68 2.50
N LEU A 225 -0.60 14.45 2.58
CA LEU A 225 0.83 14.16 2.58
C LEU A 225 1.41 14.31 1.17
N ASP A 226 2.61 14.88 1.07
CA ASP A 226 3.35 14.90 -0.18
C ASP A 226 3.81 13.48 -0.54
N PRO A 227 3.47 12.97 -1.75
CA PRO A 227 3.76 11.59 -2.11
C PRO A 227 5.26 11.29 -2.28
N ILE A 228 6.06 12.28 -2.71
CA ILE A 228 7.51 12.11 -2.90
C ILE A 228 8.18 11.98 -1.53
N TRP A 229 7.90 12.94 -0.65
CA TRP A 229 8.38 12.88 0.73
C TRP A 229 7.97 11.58 1.43
N LEU A 230 6.71 11.17 1.27
CA LEU A 230 6.18 9.97 1.91
C LEU A 230 6.87 8.69 1.41
N ALA A 231 7.10 8.57 0.09
CA ALA A 231 7.83 7.44 -0.48
C ALA A 231 9.23 7.33 0.11
N LYS A 232 9.96 8.45 0.19
CA LYS A 232 11.28 8.51 0.82
C LYS A 232 11.24 8.03 2.28
N GLN A 233 10.30 8.57 3.10
CA GLN A 233 10.19 8.19 4.51
C GLN A 233 9.90 6.70 4.71
N ILE A 234 9.02 6.11 3.88
CA ILE A 234 8.69 4.69 3.95
C ILE A 234 9.92 3.83 3.64
N LEU A 235 10.64 4.14 2.57
CA LEU A 235 11.85 3.38 2.19
C LEU A 235 12.97 3.54 3.22
N ASP A 236 13.16 4.74 3.77
CA ASP A 236 14.13 4.97 4.86
C ASP A 236 13.75 4.20 6.13
N GLY A 237 12.44 4.06 6.40
CA GLY A 237 11.94 3.25 7.51
C GLY A 237 12.16 1.76 7.31
N ALA A 238 12.03 1.26 6.08
CA ALA A 238 12.33 -0.14 5.75
C ALA A 238 13.82 -0.47 5.98
N VAL A 239 14.74 0.42 5.57
CA VAL A 239 16.19 0.26 5.85
C VAL A 239 16.46 0.21 7.36
N LYS A 240 15.69 0.95 8.18
CA LYS A 240 15.83 0.94 9.63
C LYS A 240 15.14 -0.25 10.30
N GLY A 241 14.48 -1.13 9.54
CA GLY A 241 13.79 -2.30 10.07
C GLY A 241 12.53 -1.94 10.88
N TYR A 242 11.88 -0.79 10.62
CA TYR A 242 10.66 -0.44 11.36
C TYR A 242 9.51 -1.39 10.98
N PRO A 243 8.88 -2.06 11.96
CA PRO A 243 7.77 -2.97 11.67
C PRO A 243 6.49 -2.24 11.25
N GLU A 244 6.37 -0.96 11.64
CA GLU A 244 5.19 -0.16 11.34
C GLU A 244 5.51 1.34 11.36
N MET A 245 4.95 2.08 10.39
CA MET A 245 5.04 3.54 10.33
C MET A 245 3.67 4.17 10.13
N LEU A 246 3.34 5.17 10.97
CA LEU A 246 2.13 5.98 10.85
C LEU A 246 2.48 7.40 10.38
N PHE A 247 1.70 7.91 9.44
CA PHE A 247 1.86 9.27 8.93
C PHE A 247 0.53 10.04 8.96
N PRO A 248 0.45 11.11 9.74
CA PRO A 248 1.47 11.71 10.59
C PRO A 248 1.71 10.90 11.88
N ALA A 249 2.94 10.89 12.38
CA ALA A 249 3.33 10.11 13.56
C ALA A 249 2.52 10.43 14.83
N LYS A 250 2.02 11.68 14.95
CA LYS A 250 1.12 12.10 16.05
C LYS A 250 -0.19 11.31 16.12
N SER A 251 -0.58 10.60 15.05
CA SER A 251 -1.74 9.70 15.07
C SER A 251 -1.60 8.55 16.05
N ARG A 252 -0.39 8.24 16.53
CA ARG A 252 -0.15 7.26 17.60
C ARG A 252 -0.84 7.64 18.91
N ILE A 253 -0.97 8.93 19.20
CA ILE A 253 -1.67 9.42 20.41
C ILE A 253 -3.14 8.99 20.36
N LEU A 254 -3.78 9.15 19.21
CA LEU A 254 -5.18 8.72 19.05
C LEU A 254 -5.33 7.19 19.16
N LEU A 255 -4.33 6.43 18.69
CA LEU A 255 -4.31 4.96 18.88
C LEU A 255 -4.33 4.57 20.35
N VAL A 256 -3.46 5.17 21.15
CA VAL A 256 -3.40 4.92 22.59
C VAL A 256 -4.72 5.30 23.26
N LEU A 257 -5.30 6.44 22.89
CA LEU A 257 -6.60 6.88 23.42
C LEU A 257 -7.73 5.91 23.05
N LEU A 258 -7.77 5.41 21.81
CA LEU A 258 -8.76 4.44 21.38
C LEU A 258 -8.59 3.09 22.09
N ALA A 259 -7.35 2.65 22.33
CA ALA A 259 -7.09 1.39 23.00
C ALA A 259 -7.42 1.43 24.50
N LEU A 260 -7.05 2.51 25.20
CA LEU A 260 -7.24 2.63 26.65
C LEU A 260 -8.60 3.25 27.04
N PHE A 261 -9.11 4.17 26.22
CA PHE A 261 -10.33 4.93 26.49
C PHE A 261 -11.22 4.98 25.23
N PRO A 262 -11.86 3.85 24.82
CA PRO A 262 -12.59 3.75 23.55
C PRO A 262 -13.64 4.85 23.35
N ARG A 263 -14.47 5.12 24.36
CA ARG A 263 -15.52 6.15 24.30
C ARG A 263 -14.97 7.55 24.00
N TRP A 264 -13.82 7.91 24.56
CA TRP A 264 -13.18 9.19 24.32
C TRP A 264 -12.54 9.26 22.93
N GLY A 265 -11.84 8.21 22.54
CA GLY A 265 -11.22 8.10 21.22
C GLY A 265 -12.28 8.13 20.10
N GLU A 266 -13.39 7.42 20.25
CA GLU A 266 -14.50 7.43 19.29
C GLU A 266 -15.20 8.81 19.24
N SER A 267 -15.35 9.50 20.38
CA SER A 267 -15.88 10.87 20.40
C SER A 267 -15.00 11.82 19.58
N ILE A 268 -13.68 11.70 19.70
CA ILE A 268 -12.73 12.49 18.90
C ILE A 268 -12.83 12.14 17.42
N LEU A 269 -12.91 10.86 17.07
CA LEU A 269 -13.10 10.42 15.68
C LEU A 269 -14.39 10.98 15.10
N ARG A 270 -15.49 10.89 15.84
CA ARG A 270 -16.81 11.40 15.42
C ARG A 270 -16.77 12.89 15.10
N LYS A 271 -16.13 13.70 15.95
CA LYS A 271 -15.99 15.15 15.75
C LYS A 271 -15.08 15.52 14.58
N LYS A 272 -14.11 14.66 14.25
CA LYS A 272 -13.14 14.93 13.17
C LYS A 272 -13.57 14.40 11.81
N THR A 273 -14.63 13.60 11.75
CA THR A 273 -15.13 12.95 10.52
C THR A 273 -16.61 13.25 10.26
N SER A 274 -17.10 14.36 10.80
CA SER A 274 -18.46 14.93 10.55
C SER A 274 -18.39 16.05 9.56
#